data_58b3a4c7da65f3da5744760dbc29eaf8
#
_entry.id   58b3a4c7da65f3da5744760dbc29eaf8
#
_cell.length_a   1.000
_cell.length_b   1.000
_cell.length_c   1.000
_cell.angle_alpha   90.00
_cell.angle_beta   90.00
_cell.angle_gamma   90.00
#
_symmetry.space_group_name_H-M   'P 1'
#
loop_
_entity.id
_entity.type
_entity.pdbx_description
1 polymer ?
#
loop_
_entity_poly.entity_id
_entity_poly.type
_entity_poly.pdbx_seq_one_letter_code
_entity_poly.pdbx_strand_id
1 'polypeptide(L)'
;MGRTRGTWNTKGTWLAGGVLAAVLALTGYAVLAGGDEDSGTPSKGGSTPSASAPGPSATYAPPNDWTEPEQWAALPRGERTDERGSQVGYPHTTEGAVAAAAALNTVSIEGGRDTVDEQLRIYHSYVSKADQSDAHAEEIELAAIQTDKSLHQEMGVPVGEPLPSGAYMRSNVIGFKVVNASEDEVSVWLLSRAAQKGGETAKESVDYTRILNAVVWEDGDWKLSGAATQRAMEAAQKEQPKIVAPGDAAFNTAGWTAIREAS
;
A
#
# COMPACT_ATOMS: atom_id res chain seq x y z
N MET A 1 -16.10 -43.09 -26.73
CA MET A 1 -15.88 -42.64 -25.34
C MET A 1 -14.64 -41.76 -25.33
N GLY A 2 -14.80 -40.47 -25.48
CA GLY A 2 -13.72 -39.48 -25.49
C GLY A 2 -13.78 -38.64 -24.23
N ARG A 3 -12.75 -38.75 -23.37
CA ARG A 3 -12.59 -37.92 -22.19
C ARG A 3 -11.94 -36.60 -22.61
N THR A 4 -12.68 -35.51 -22.58
CA THR A 4 -12.16 -34.15 -22.65
C THR A 4 -11.51 -33.79 -21.31
N ARG A 5 -10.17 -33.71 -21.31
CA ARG A 5 -9.40 -33.10 -20.22
C ARG A 5 -9.55 -31.59 -20.35
N GLY A 6 -10.27 -30.97 -19.43
CA GLY A 6 -10.27 -29.54 -19.25
C GLY A 6 -8.88 -29.09 -18.77
N THR A 7 -8.16 -28.36 -19.60
CA THR A 7 -6.95 -27.64 -19.23
C THR A 7 -7.37 -26.44 -18.38
N TRP A 8 -7.13 -26.52 -17.08
CA TRP A 8 -7.23 -25.38 -16.18
C TRP A 8 -6.17 -24.35 -16.58
N ASN A 9 -6.65 -23.18 -16.98
CA ASN A 9 -5.80 -22.07 -17.41
C ASN A 9 -5.26 -21.36 -16.15
N THR A 10 -4.12 -21.83 -15.64
CA THR A 10 -3.40 -21.30 -14.46
C THR A 10 -2.68 -19.98 -14.75
N LYS A 11 -2.87 -19.35 -15.91
CA LYS A 11 -2.18 -18.12 -16.31
C LYS A 11 -2.86 -16.83 -15.84
N GLY A 12 -4.10 -16.88 -15.37
CA GLY A 12 -4.85 -15.67 -14.95
C GLY A 12 -4.63 -15.20 -13.53
N THR A 13 -4.10 -16.06 -12.65
CA THR A 13 -3.95 -15.75 -11.21
C THR A 13 -2.67 -14.94 -10.87
N TRP A 14 -1.72 -14.84 -11.80
CA TRP A 14 -0.43 -14.17 -11.58
C TRP A 14 -0.47 -12.66 -11.85
N LEU A 15 -1.45 -12.19 -12.64
CA LEU A 15 -1.55 -10.78 -13.02
C LEU A 15 -2.25 -9.93 -11.94
N ALA A 16 -3.24 -10.49 -11.26
CA ALA A 16 -4.01 -9.77 -10.21
C ALA A 16 -3.13 -9.27 -9.05
N GLY A 17 -2.17 -10.09 -8.59
CA GLY A 17 -1.24 -9.69 -7.53
C GLY A 17 -0.29 -8.56 -7.93
N GLY A 18 0.04 -8.43 -9.22
CA GLY A 18 0.95 -7.40 -9.72
C GLY A 18 0.35 -5.99 -9.68
N VAL A 19 -0.92 -5.85 -10.05
CA VAL A 19 -1.61 -4.54 -10.06
C VAL A 19 -1.85 -4.04 -8.64
N LEU A 20 -2.29 -4.91 -7.73
CA LEU A 20 -2.46 -4.57 -6.32
C LEU A 20 -1.17 -4.05 -5.67
N ALA A 21 -0.05 -4.73 -5.91
CA ALA A 21 1.25 -4.30 -5.39
C ALA A 21 1.69 -2.95 -5.99
N ALA A 22 1.39 -2.69 -7.26
CA ALA A 22 1.74 -1.44 -7.92
C ALA A 22 0.99 -0.24 -7.32
N VAL A 23 -0.33 -0.36 -7.08
CA VAL A 23 -1.11 0.73 -6.47
C VAL A 23 -0.61 1.10 -5.09
N LEU A 24 -0.23 0.12 -4.28
CA LEU A 24 0.30 0.37 -2.93
C LEU A 24 1.71 0.97 -2.93
N ALA A 25 2.52 0.65 -3.96
CA ALA A 25 3.91 1.10 -4.04
C ALA A 25 4.09 2.48 -4.68
N LEU A 26 3.08 3.00 -5.42
CA LEU A 26 3.23 4.20 -6.24
C LEU A 26 3.67 5.42 -5.44
N THR A 27 2.97 5.74 -4.35
CA THR A 27 3.30 6.91 -3.53
C THR A 27 4.64 6.73 -2.81
N GLY A 28 4.92 5.53 -2.29
CA GLY A 28 6.18 5.24 -1.63
C GLY A 28 7.39 5.26 -2.57
N TYR A 29 7.22 4.82 -3.82
CA TYR A 29 8.28 4.81 -4.82
C TYR A 29 8.65 6.23 -5.27
N ALA A 30 7.69 7.07 -5.58
CA ALA A 30 7.95 8.45 -6.03
C ALA A 30 8.67 9.28 -4.94
N VAL A 31 8.27 9.12 -3.68
CA VAL A 31 8.92 9.78 -2.54
C VAL A 31 10.36 9.30 -2.33
N LEU A 32 10.66 8.03 -2.58
CA LEU A 32 12.01 7.47 -2.44
C LEU A 32 12.90 7.74 -3.66
N ALA A 33 12.33 7.88 -4.86
CA ALA A 33 13.09 8.11 -6.10
C ALA A 33 13.50 9.58 -6.28
N GLY A 34 12.82 10.54 -5.64
CA GLY A 34 13.04 11.98 -5.78
C GLY A 34 14.19 12.56 -4.97
N GLY A 35 15.00 11.74 -4.29
CA GLY A 35 16.07 12.19 -3.39
C GLY A 35 17.42 12.55 -4.02
N ASP A 36 17.63 12.42 -5.33
CA ASP A 36 18.91 12.66 -6.00
C ASP A 36 18.80 13.61 -7.20
N GLU A 37 18.52 14.88 -6.97
CA GLU A 37 18.87 15.95 -7.92
C GLU A 37 20.18 16.64 -7.50
N ASP A 38 21.32 16.00 -7.79
CA ASP A 38 22.57 16.75 -8.03
C ASP A 38 23.32 16.20 -9.24
N SER A 39 23.27 17.02 -10.31
CA SER A 39 24.22 17.19 -11.43
C SER A 39 24.87 15.96 -12.06
N GLY A 40 24.51 15.69 -13.33
CA GLY A 40 25.39 14.93 -14.23
C GLY A 40 24.80 14.59 -15.58
N THR A 41 25.20 15.28 -16.61
CA THR A 41 25.04 15.10 -18.05
C THR A 41 24.72 13.68 -18.51
N PRO A 42 23.80 13.44 -19.49
CA PRO A 42 23.41 12.10 -19.92
C PRO A 42 24.53 11.40 -20.65
N SER A 43 25.12 10.41 -20.03
CA SER A 43 25.98 9.42 -20.67
C SER A 43 25.11 8.31 -21.25
N LYS A 44 25.14 8.20 -22.57
CA LYS A 44 24.50 7.17 -23.39
C LYS A 44 25.19 5.82 -23.14
N GLY A 45 24.49 4.88 -22.54
CA GLY A 45 24.93 3.48 -22.57
C GLY A 45 24.69 2.68 -21.29
N GLY A 46 23.66 1.87 -21.28
CA GLY A 46 23.70 0.55 -20.68
C GLY A 46 23.31 0.44 -19.21
N SER A 47 22.27 -0.34 -18.99
CA SER A 47 21.89 -1.03 -17.75
C SER A 47 21.16 -0.15 -16.73
N THR A 48 19.86 -0.07 -16.92
CA THR A 48 18.90 0.24 -15.85
C THR A 48 19.24 -0.65 -14.64
N PRO A 49 19.53 -0.09 -13.44
CA PRO A 49 19.43 -0.88 -12.23
C PRO A 49 17.94 -1.19 -12.10
N SER A 50 17.59 -2.45 -12.35
CA SER A 50 16.31 -3.01 -11.97
C SER A 50 16.25 -2.86 -10.45
N ALA A 51 15.62 -1.77 -9.97
CA ALA A 51 15.08 -1.77 -8.65
C ALA A 51 14.17 -2.99 -8.65
N SER A 52 14.56 -4.04 -7.92
CA SER A 52 13.75 -5.23 -7.77
C SER A 52 12.45 -4.75 -7.17
N ALA A 53 11.42 -4.60 -8.01
CA ALA A 53 10.06 -4.60 -7.53
C ALA A 53 9.96 -5.76 -6.54
N PRO A 54 9.32 -5.61 -5.37
CA PRO A 54 9.12 -6.71 -4.45
C PRO A 54 8.59 -7.86 -5.30
N GLY A 55 9.37 -8.95 -5.41
CA GLY A 55 8.94 -10.11 -6.15
C GLY A 55 7.58 -10.54 -5.62
N PRO A 56 6.75 -11.26 -6.40
CA PRO A 56 5.44 -11.67 -5.99
C PRO A 56 5.55 -12.28 -4.60
N SER A 57 4.91 -11.65 -3.62
CA SER A 57 4.84 -12.18 -2.26
C SER A 57 4.32 -13.59 -2.35
N ALA A 58 5.02 -14.53 -1.74
CA ALA A 58 4.53 -15.90 -1.68
C ALA A 58 3.08 -15.84 -1.21
N THR A 59 2.17 -16.40 -2.00
CA THR A 59 0.73 -16.35 -1.73
C THR A 59 0.49 -16.92 -0.34
N TYR A 60 0.17 -16.06 0.61
CA TYR A 60 -0.17 -16.47 1.97
C TYR A 60 -1.57 -17.04 1.98
N ALA A 61 -1.74 -18.26 2.48
CA ALA A 61 -3.04 -18.87 2.73
C ALA A 61 -3.32 -18.83 4.24
N PRO A 62 -4.40 -18.17 4.70
CA PRO A 62 -4.77 -18.18 6.11
C PRO A 62 -4.96 -19.61 6.62
N PRO A 63 -4.56 -19.93 7.86
CA PRO A 63 -4.76 -21.23 8.46
C PRO A 63 -6.24 -21.52 8.71
N ASN A 64 -6.59 -22.79 8.82
CA ASN A 64 -7.97 -23.21 9.17
C ASN A 64 -8.28 -22.98 10.65
N ASP A 65 -7.25 -22.98 11.51
CA ASP A 65 -7.39 -22.84 12.96
C ASP A 65 -7.06 -21.41 13.37
N TRP A 66 -8.02 -20.74 14.01
CA TRP A 66 -7.83 -19.37 14.49
C TRP A 66 -7.00 -19.33 15.76
N THR A 67 -5.94 -18.53 15.75
CA THR A 67 -5.16 -18.16 16.94
C THR A 67 -5.38 -16.67 17.21
N GLU A 68 -5.91 -16.34 18.39
CA GLU A 68 -6.15 -14.93 18.76
C GLU A 68 -4.86 -14.12 18.75
N PRO A 69 -4.84 -12.92 18.12
CA PRO A 69 -3.73 -11.97 18.27
C PRO A 69 -3.54 -11.59 19.74
N GLU A 70 -2.30 -11.67 20.23
CA GLU A 70 -1.94 -11.29 21.60
C GLU A 70 -2.04 -9.77 21.83
N GLN A 71 -1.83 -8.98 20.77
CA GLN A 71 -1.86 -7.53 20.83
C GLN A 71 -2.89 -6.97 19.85
N TRP A 72 -3.76 -6.10 20.38
CA TRP A 72 -4.75 -5.35 19.62
C TRP A 72 -4.63 -3.86 19.90
N ALA A 73 -4.76 -3.04 18.86
CA ALA A 73 -4.85 -1.59 18.97
C ALA A 73 -6.09 -1.07 18.26
N ALA A 74 -6.76 -0.11 18.88
CA ALA A 74 -7.72 0.78 18.24
C ALA A 74 -6.96 2.07 17.89
N LEU A 75 -6.78 2.34 16.61
CA LEU A 75 -6.07 3.54 16.17
C LEU A 75 -6.97 4.77 16.23
N PRO A 76 -6.45 5.95 16.61
CA PRO A 76 -7.23 7.18 16.60
C PRO A 76 -7.63 7.55 15.16
N ARG A 77 -8.74 8.28 15.04
CA ARG A 77 -9.16 8.90 13.79
C ARG A 77 -8.54 10.28 13.64
N GLY A 78 -8.40 10.75 12.41
CA GLY A 78 -8.07 12.14 12.15
C GLY A 78 -9.21 13.06 12.64
N GLU A 79 -8.86 14.24 13.12
CA GLU A 79 -9.83 15.20 13.68
C GLU A 79 -10.73 15.82 12.61
N ARG A 80 -10.27 15.84 11.36
CA ARG A 80 -11.00 16.45 10.23
C ARG A 80 -10.81 15.68 8.93
N THR A 81 -11.67 15.97 7.99
CA THR A 81 -11.52 15.54 6.59
C THR A 81 -11.02 16.73 5.77
N ASP A 82 -9.99 16.55 4.97
CA ASP A 82 -9.48 17.58 4.08
C ASP A 82 -10.36 17.75 2.82
N GLU A 83 -10.00 18.73 1.96
CA GLU A 83 -10.74 19.03 0.73
C GLU A 83 -10.73 17.87 -0.28
N ARG A 84 -9.81 16.93 -0.16
CA ARG A 84 -9.66 15.74 -1.00
C ARG A 84 -10.38 14.52 -0.45
N GLY A 85 -11.00 14.64 0.73
CA GLY A 85 -11.72 13.55 1.38
C GLY A 85 -10.85 12.64 2.24
N SER A 86 -9.62 13.05 2.55
CA SER A 86 -8.71 12.30 3.43
C SER A 86 -8.91 12.68 4.89
N GLN A 87 -8.86 11.69 5.79
CA GLN A 87 -8.80 11.94 7.23
C GLN A 87 -7.42 12.48 7.59
N VAL A 88 -7.35 13.63 8.25
CA VAL A 88 -6.11 14.34 8.61
C VAL A 88 -6.23 14.95 10.01
N GLY A 89 -5.10 15.44 10.56
CA GLY A 89 -5.06 15.96 11.92
C GLY A 89 -5.03 14.83 12.96
N TYR A 90 -4.15 13.86 12.75
CA TYR A 90 -3.96 12.79 13.72
C TYR A 90 -3.24 13.32 14.97
N PRO A 91 -3.53 12.76 16.19
CA PRO A 91 -2.87 13.18 17.41
C PRO A 91 -1.35 13.07 17.35
N HIS A 92 -0.63 14.00 18.01
CA HIS A 92 0.84 13.98 18.13
C HIS A 92 1.29 12.91 19.13
N THR A 93 1.06 11.65 18.77
CA THR A 93 1.41 10.45 19.54
C THR A 93 1.87 9.35 18.60
N THR A 94 2.52 8.32 19.13
CA THR A 94 2.91 7.16 18.34
C THR A 94 1.70 6.49 17.68
N GLU A 95 0.58 6.37 18.39
CA GLU A 95 -0.66 5.79 17.83
C GLU A 95 -1.25 6.68 16.73
N GLY A 96 -1.15 8.02 16.85
CA GLY A 96 -1.54 8.96 15.81
C GLY A 96 -0.67 8.82 14.56
N ALA A 97 0.64 8.67 14.73
CA ALA A 97 1.57 8.42 13.64
C ALA A 97 1.26 7.10 12.90
N VAL A 98 0.99 6.02 13.65
CA VAL A 98 0.59 4.73 13.08
C VAL A 98 -0.75 4.85 12.34
N ALA A 99 -1.70 5.60 12.90
CA ALA A 99 -3.00 5.84 12.26
C ALA A 99 -2.87 6.60 10.94
N ALA A 100 -2.05 7.66 10.89
CA ALA A 100 -1.75 8.40 9.66
C ALA A 100 -1.05 7.50 8.62
N ALA A 101 -0.06 6.70 9.05
CA ALA A 101 0.60 5.73 8.19
C ALA A 101 -0.37 4.64 7.67
N ALA A 102 -1.32 4.20 8.47
CA ALA A 102 -2.36 3.27 8.05
C ALA A 102 -3.32 3.91 7.04
N ALA A 103 -3.74 5.15 7.27
CA ALA A 103 -4.65 5.89 6.38
C ALA A 103 -4.03 6.12 5.00
N LEU A 104 -2.75 6.48 4.94
CA LEU A 104 -2.02 6.66 3.69
C LEU A 104 -1.89 5.36 2.87
N ASN A 105 -1.92 4.19 3.51
CA ASN A 105 -1.86 2.87 2.88
C ASN A 105 -3.25 2.22 2.69
N THR A 106 -4.31 2.96 3.01
CA THR A 106 -5.68 2.52 2.75
C THR A 106 -6.13 3.06 1.40
N VAL A 107 -6.47 2.16 0.48
CA VAL A 107 -6.85 2.45 -0.89
C VAL A 107 -8.23 1.85 -1.16
N SER A 108 -9.09 2.60 -1.86
CA SER A 108 -10.37 2.10 -2.35
C SER A 108 -10.63 2.63 -3.75
N ILE A 109 -10.61 1.71 -4.74
CA ILE A 109 -10.94 1.96 -6.13
C ILE A 109 -12.21 1.18 -6.42
N GLU A 110 -13.31 1.88 -6.61
CA GLU A 110 -14.62 1.32 -6.87
C GLU A 110 -15.57 2.38 -7.46
N GLY A 111 -16.49 1.95 -8.29
CA GLY A 111 -17.50 2.84 -8.88
C GLY A 111 -16.88 3.93 -9.75
N GLY A 112 -17.03 5.18 -9.32
CA GLY A 112 -16.53 6.35 -10.05
C GLY A 112 -15.20 6.90 -9.57
N ARG A 113 -14.49 6.23 -8.65
CA ARG A 113 -13.15 6.63 -8.19
C ARG A 113 -12.11 5.78 -8.91
N ASP A 114 -11.26 6.44 -9.68
CA ASP A 114 -10.18 5.79 -10.41
C ASP A 114 -8.84 5.78 -9.63
N THR A 115 -7.86 5.13 -10.19
CA THR A 115 -6.53 4.99 -9.58
C THR A 115 -5.81 6.33 -9.49
N VAL A 116 -5.98 7.23 -10.46
CA VAL A 116 -5.30 8.53 -10.52
C VAL A 116 -5.81 9.42 -9.39
N ASP A 117 -7.13 9.57 -9.27
CA ASP A 117 -7.77 10.36 -8.22
C ASP A 117 -7.32 9.88 -6.83
N GLU A 118 -7.30 8.56 -6.63
CA GLU A 118 -6.93 7.98 -5.34
C GLU A 118 -5.46 8.20 -5.01
N GLN A 119 -4.53 8.03 -5.97
CA GLN A 119 -3.10 8.22 -5.74
C GLN A 119 -2.75 9.70 -5.52
N LEU A 120 -3.32 10.62 -6.28
CA LEU A 120 -3.12 12.06 -6.08
C LEU A 120 -3.73 12.54 -4.75
N ARG A 121 -4.89 12.00 -4.35
CA ARG A 121 -5.46 12.25 -3.03
C ARG A 121 -4.47 11.87 -1.93
N ILE A 122 -3.93 10.66 -1.97
CA ILE A 122 -2.96 10.17 -0.99
C ILE A 122 -1.70 11.06 -0.97
N TYR A 123 -1.14 11.34 -2.13
CA TYR A 123 0.06 12.15 -2.28
C TYR A 123 -0.08 13.52 -1.63
N HIS A 124 -1.11 14.27 -2.01
CA HIS A 124 -1.31 15.62 -1.52
C HIS A 124 -1.71 15.70 -0.04
N SER A 125 -2.39 14.67 0.47
CA SER A 125 -2.87 14.68 1.86
C SER A 125 -1.84 14.19 2.86
N TYR A 126 -1.01 13.21 2.47
CA TYR A 126 -0.18 12.47 3.44
C TYR A 126 1.33 12.57 3.23
N VAL A 127 1.83 13.04 2.08
CA VAL A 127 3.26 13.19 1.85
C VAL A 127 3.75 14.51 2.42
N SER A 128 4.98 14.54 2.98
CA SER A 128 5.59 15.74 3.53
C SER A 128 5.83 16.79 2.44
N LYS A 129 5.79 18.07 2.78
CA LYS A 129 6.03 19.16 1.83
C LYS A 129 7.42 19.10 1.20
N ALA A 130 8.40 18.60 1.96
CA ALA A 130 9.77 18.43 1.47
C ALA A 130 9.85 17.42 0.31
N ASP A 131 8.95 16.46 0.28
CA ASP A 131 8.88 15.40 -0.73
C ASP A 131 7.81 15.67 -1.80
N GLN A 132 7.09 16.81 -1.73
CA GLN A 132 6.09 17.22 -2.72
C GLN A 132 6.71 18.13 -3.79
N SER A 133 6.45 17.83 -5.06
CA SER A 133 6.75 18.66 -6.21
C SER A 133 5.80 18.38 -7.35
N ASP A 134 5.66 19.31 -8.29
CA ASP A 134 4.85 19.09 -9.49
C ASP A 134 5.37 17.91 -10.32
N ALA A 135 6.69 17.74 -10.40
CA ALA A 135 7.33 16.63 -11.11
C ALA A 135 6.96 15.28 -10.49
N HIS A 136 6.99 15.15 -9.16
CA HIS A 136 6.56 13.92 -8.48
C HIS A 136 5.06 13.65 -8.63
N ALA A 137 4.23 14.69 -8.59
CA ALA A 137 2.79 14.54 -8.84
C ALA A 137 2.53 14.00 -10.25
N GLU A 138 3.23 14.52 -11.27
CA GLU A 138 3.15 14.03 -12.66
C GLU A 138 3.64 12.57 -12.79
N GLU A 139 4.71 12.18 -12.13
CA GLU A 139 5.19 10.79 -12.11
C GLU A 139 4.17 9.85 -11.49
N ILE A 140 3.54 10.24 -10.38
CA ILE A 140 2.48 9.48 -9.72
C ILE A 140 1.27 9.35 -10.65
N GLU A 141 0.85 10.42 -11.29
CA GLU A 141 -0.26 10.42 -12.24
C GLU A 141 0.00 9.46 -13.41
N LEU A 142 1.18 9.55 -14.04
CA LEU A 142 1.56 8.67 -15.15
C LEU A 142 1.58 7.18 -14.73
N ALA A 143 2.13 6.89 -13.57
CA ALA A 143 2.18 5.54 -13.03
C ALA A 143 0.76 5.03 -12.65
N ALA A 144 -0.10 5.90 -12.10
CA ALA A 144 -1.48 5.58 -11.79
C ALA A 144 -2.32 5.30 -13.04
N ILE A 145 -2.14 6.08 -14.12
CA ILE A 145 -2.75 5.82 -15.43
C ILE A 145 -2.36 4.45 -15.96
N GLN A 146 -1.08 4.06 -15.84
CA GLN A 146 -0.64 2.73 -16.28
C GLN A 146 -1.25 1.61 -15.43
N THR A 147 -1.36 1.82 -14.13
CA THR A 147 -2.00 0.88 -13.20
C THR A 147 -3.49 0.74 -13.51
N ASP A 148 -4.18 1.85 -13.77
CA ASP A 148 -5.58 1.87 -14.13
C ASP A 148 -5.85 1.09 -15.43
N LYS A 149 -5.00 1.28 -16.46
CA LYS A 149 -5.05 0.48 -17.69
C LYS A 149 -4.93 -1.01 -17.43
N SER A 150 -4.00 -1.41 -16.56
CA SER A 150 -3.81 -2.81 -16.20
C SER A 150 -5.03 -3.38 -15.46
N LEU A 151 -5.61 -2.60 -14.54
CA LEU A 151 -6.82 -2.98 -13.81
C LEU A 151 -8.01 -3.18 -14.76
N HIS A 152 -8.23 -2.26 -15.70
CA HIS A 152 -9.30 -2.38 -16.72
C HIS A 152 -9.09 -3.60 -17.60
N GLN A 153 -7.85 -3.87 -18.05
CA GLN A 153 -7.53 -5.06 -18.84
C GLN A 153 -7.82 -6.37 -18.08
N GLU A 154 -7.47 -6.44 -16.79
CA GLU A 154 -7.75 -7.62 -15.96
C GLU A 154 -9.25 -7.84 -15.75
N MET A 155 -10.01 -6.77 -15.62
CA MET A 155 -11.46 -6.82 -15.48
C MET A 155 -12.20 -6.97 -16.80
N GLY A 156 -11.49 -6.94 -17.93
CA GLY A 156 -12.08 -7.07 -19.28
C GLY A 156 -12.94 -5.89 -19.70
N VAL A 157 -12.65 -4.70 -19.17
CA VAL A 157 -13.37 -3.44 -19.42
C VAL A 157 -12.49 -2.50 -20.23
N PRO A 158 -13.04 -1.74 -21.21
CA PRO A 158 -12.28 -0.71 -21.91
C PRO A 158 -11.77 0.37 -20.93
N VAL A 159 -10.56 0.87 -21.18
CA VAL A 159 -9.99 1.98 -20.41
C VAL A 159 -10.87 3.22 -20.55
N GLY A 160 -11.18 3.86 -19.42
CA GLY A 160 -12.05 5.04 -19.37
C GLY A 160 -13.54 4.73 -19.19
N GLU A 161 -13.95 3.46 -19.22
CA GLU A 161 -15.29 3.05 -18.84
C GLU A 161 -15.36 2.79 -17.31
N PRO A 162 -16.50 3.04 -16.67
CA PRO A 162 -16.65 2.71 -15.26
C PRO A 162 -16.41 1.21 -14.99
N LEU A 163 -15.84 0.90 -13.83
CA LEU A 163 -15.70 -0.48 -13.41
C LEU A 163 -17.07 -1.17 -13.31
N PRO A 164 -17.15 -2.49 -13.61
CA PRO A 164 -18.39 -3.24 -13.53
C PRO A 164 -19.04 -3.14 -12.15
N SER A 165 -20.36 -3.26 -12.08
CA SER A 165 -21.08 -3.31 -10.80
C SER A 165 -20.51 -4.38 -9.90
N GLY A 166 -20.21 -4.01 -8.64
CA GLY A 166 -19.57 -4.89 -7.66
C GLY A 166 -18.08 -5.16 -7.89
N ALA A 167 -17.44 -4.51 -8.88
CA ALA A 167 -16.00 -4.53 -9.04
C ALA A 167 -15.34 -3.54 -8.08
N TYR A 168 -14.22 -3.95 -7.50
CA TYR A 168 -13.42 -3.10 -6.62
C TYR A 168 -11.98 -3.59 -6.50
N MET A 169 -11.11 -2.68 -6.11
CA MET A 169 -9.81 -2.96 -5.53
C MET A 169 -9.67 -2.17 -4.22
N ARG A 170 -9.42 -2.86 -3.12
CA ARG A 170 -9.31 -2.27 -1.79
C ARG A 170 -8.08 -2.79 -1.07
N SER A 171 -7.39 -1.90 -0.37
CA SER A 171 -6.32 -2.25 0.56
C SER A 171 -6.62 -1.64 1.91
N ASN A 172 -6.49 -2.44 2.96
CA ASN A 172 -6.65 -2.01 4.34
C ASN A 172 -5.49 -2.51 5.18
N VAL A 173 -4.96 -1.64 6.03
CA VAL A 173 -3.94 -2.02 7.01
C VAL A 173 -4.62 -2.78 8.14
N ILE A 174 -4.17 -4.01 8.39
CA ILE A 174 -4.75 -4.94 9.36
C ILE A 174 -3.84 -5.21 10.55
N GLY A 175 -2.59 -4.78 10.48
CA GLY A 175 -1.62 -4.93 11.55
C GLY A 175 -0.42 -3.99 11.37
N PHE A 176 0.29 -3.75 12.46
CA PHE A 176 1.49 -2.93 12.45
C PHE A 176 2.54 -3.44 13.44
N LYS A 177 3.80 -3.01 13.23
CA LYS A 177 4.91 -3.19 14.16
C LYS A 177 5.78 -1.95 14.14
N VAL A 178 5.81 -1.22 15.24
CA VAL A 178 6.67 -0.03 15.39
C VAL A 178 8.14 -0.48 15.38
N VAL A 179 8.94 0.18 14.57
CA VAL A 179 10.39 -0.05 14.47
C VAL A 179 11.13 0.92 15.38
N ASN A 180 10.79 2.20 15.25
CA ASN A 180 11.33 3.27 16.09
C ASN A 180 10.27 4.35 16.28
N ALA A 181 10.28 4.99 17.43
CA ALA A 181 9.40 6.11 17.75
C ALA A 181 10.15 7.17 18.54
N SER A 182 10.03 8.40 18.08
CA SER A 182 10.42 9.61 18.79
C SER A 182 9.22 10.56 18.85
N GLU A 183 9.39 11.74 19.41
CA GLU A 183 8.33 12.75 19.50
C GLU A 183 7.81 13.12 18.10
N ASP A 184 8.70 13.37 17.13
CA ASP A 184 8.40 13.91 15.80
C ASP A 184 8.67 12.96 14.65
N GLU A 185 9.11 11.73 14.88
CA GLU A 185 9.36 10.73 13.84
C GLU A 185 9.01 9.33 14.33
N VAL A 186 8.18 8.63 13.57
CA VAL A 186 7.82 7.23 13.83
C VAL A 186 8.02 6.41 12.57
N SER A 187 8.76 5.31 12.70
CA SER A 187 8.89 4.31 11.64
C SER A 187 8.16 3.01 12.01
N VAL A 188 7.40 2.49 11.06
CA VAL A 188 6.45 1.41 11.32
C VAL A 188 6.35 0.46 10.12
N TRP A 189 6.42 -0.85 10.38
CA TRP A 189 5.97 -1.87 9.45
C TRP A 189 4.45 -1.92 9.46
N LEU A 190 3.84 -1.87 8.30
CA LEU A 190 2.41 -2.05 8.09
C LEU A 190 2.14 -3.35 7.36
N LEU A 191 1.17 -4.10 7.81
CA LEU A 191 0.65 -5.29 7.17
C LEU A 191 -0.71 -4.96 6.58
N SER A 192 -0.84 -5.06 5.26
CA SER A 192 -2.07 -4.75 4.53
C SER A 192 -2.69 -6.01 3.96
N ARG A 193 -4.02 -6.06 3.99
CA ARG A 193 -4.85 -6.99 3.22
C ARG A 193 -5.37 -6.25 2.00
N ALA A 194 -4.95 -6.69 0.82
CA ALA A 194 -5.42 -6.20 -0.45
C ALA A 194 -6.45 -7.19 -1.03
N ALA A 195 -7.60 -6.69 -1.44
CA ALA A 195 -8.68 -7.48 -2.00
C ALA A 195 -9.13 -6.89 -3.34
N GLN A 196 -9.32 -7.75 -4.32
CA GLN A 196 -9.78 -7.39 -5.66
C GLN A 196 -10.92 -8.29 -6.10
N LYS A 197 -11.91 -7.68 -6.75
CA LYS A 197 -13.07 -8.37 -7.32
C LYS A 197 -13.45 -7.73 -8.66
N GLY A 198 -13.59 -8.53 -9.69
CA GLY A 198 -13.88 -8.05 -11.06
C GLY A 198 -15.36 -7.88 -11.40
N GLY A 199 -16.27 -7.88 -10.42
CA GLY A 199 -17.72 -7.72 -10.60
C GLY A 199 -18.54 -8.58 -9.64
N GLU A 200 -19.86 -8.45 -9.68
CA GLU A 200 -20.79 -9.10 -8.71
C GLU A 200 -20.58 -10.61 -8.61
N THR A 201 -20.41 -11.29 -9.74
CA THR A 201 -20.27 -12.74 -9.81
C THR A 201 -18.83 -13.24 -9.78
N ALA A 202 -17.85 -12.34 -9.86
CA ALA A 202 -16.44 -12.70 -9.82
C ALA A 202 -16.04 -13.15 -8.41
N LYS A 203 -15.07 -14.07 -8.33
CA LYS A 203 -14.50 -14.47 -7.06
C LYS A 203 -13.53 -13.38 -6.59
N GLU A 204 -13.61 -13.02 -5.30
CA GLU A 204 -12.62 -12.15 -4.66
C GLU A 204 -11.26 -12.85 -4.62
N SER A 205 -10.21 -12.14 -5.00
CA SER A 205 -8.82 -12.51 -4.71
C SER A 205 -8.29 -11.64 -3.57
N VAL A 206 -7.46 -12.24 -2.74
CA VAL A 206 -6.87 -11.58 -1.55
C VAL A 206 -5.39 -11.84 -1.52
N ASP A 207 -4.62 -10.76 -1.33
CA ASP A 207 -3.18 -10.80 -1.10
C ASP A 207 -2.83 -10.04 0.18
N TYR A 208 -1.71 -10.40 0.78
CA TYR A 208 -1.17 -9.73 1.95
C TYR A 208 0.18 -9.10 1.60
N THR A 209 0.36 -7.86 1.96
CA THR A 209 1.58 -7.11 1.69
C THR A 209 2.13 -6.50 2.97
N ARG A 210 3.43 -6.20 2.95
CA ARG A 210 4.13 -5.54 4.04
C ARG A 210 4.90 -4.36 3.48
N ILE A 211 4.77 -3.20 4.12
CA ILE A 211 5.50 -2.00 3.77
C ILE A 211 6.08 -1.34 5.02
N LEU A 212 7.27 -0.76 4.90
CA LEU A 212 7.85 0.09 5.92
C LEU A 212 7.61 1.55 5.54
N ASN A 213 7.02 2.31 6.44
CA ASN A 213 6.88 3.75 6.32
C ASN A 213 7.52 4.46 7.52
N ALA A 214 8.04 5.65 7.30
CA ALA A 214 8.35 6.57 8.37
C ALA A 214 7.59 7.87 8.15
N VAL A 215 6.89 8.30 9.18
CA VAL A 215 6.14 9.54 9.20
C VAL A 215 6.79 10.52 10.15
N VAL A 216 6.74 11.80 9.78
CA VAL A 216 7.28 12.92 10.56
C VAL A 216 6.15 13.87 10.93
N TRP A 217 6.29 14.52 12.08
CA TRP A 217 5.36 15.58 12.51
C TRP A 217 5.62 16.87 11.75
N GLU A 218 4.65 17.35 10.98
CA GLU A 218 4.76 18.54 10.15
C GLU A 218 3.44 19.29 10.13
N ASP A 219 3.47 20.57 10.47
CA ASP A 219 2.30 21.48 10.42
C ASP A 219 1.05 20.97 11.16
N GLY A 220 1.25 20.31 12.29
CA GLY A 220 0.15 19.82 13.14
C GLY A 220 -0.47 18.51 12.65
N ASP A 221 0.27 17.71 11.86
CA ASP A 221 -0.16 16.39 11.41
C ASP A 221 1.04 15.49 11.09
N TRP A 222 0.79 14.18 10.95
CA TRP A 222 1.79 13.21 10.55
C TRP A 222 1.87 13.07 9.03
N LYS A 223 3.07 13.21 8.46
CA LYS A 223 3.33 13.13 7.02
C LYS A 223 4.38 12.08 6.68
N LEU A 224 4.17 11.33 5.59
CA LEU A 224 5.16 10.41 5.05
C LEU A 224 6.41 11.19 4.64
N SER A 225 7.58 10.77 5.12
CA SER A 225 8.87 11.33 4.70
C SER A 225 9.71 10.28 3.99
N GLY A 226 10.15 10.58 2.78
CA GLY A 226 11.06 9.75 1.99
C GLY A 226 12.40 9.56 2.68
N ALA A 227 12.99 10.65 3.15
CA ALA A 227 14.28 10.61 3.85
C ALA A 227 14.21 9.80 5.16
N ALA A 228 13.14 9.95 5.94
CA ALA A 228 12.94 9.15 7.15
C ALA A 228 12.70 7.68 6.83
N THR A 229 11.90 7.39 5.79
CA THR A 229 11.62 6.02 5.34
C THR A 229 12.90 5.33 4.86
N GLN A 230 13.77 6.02 4.12
CA GLN A 230 15.06 5.47 3.69
C GLN A 230 15.94 5.11 4.88
N ARG A 231 16.09 6.01 5.87
CA ARG A 231 16.82 5.70 7.13
C ARG A 231 16.25 4.49 7.85
N ALA A 232 14.93 4.42 7.93
CA ALA A 232 14.24 3.29 8.58
C ALA A 232 14.49 1.97 7.82
N MET A 233 14.50 1.99 6.47
CA MET A 233 14.80 0.81 5.65
C MET A 233 16.23 0.31 5.86
N GLU A 234 17.21 1.22 5.92
CA GLU A 234 18.60 0.88 6.21
C GLU A 234 18.75 0.23 7.60
N ALA A 235 18.08 0.78 8.61
CA ALA A 235 18.09 0.25 9.96
C ALA A 235 17.37 -1.11 10.09
N ALA A 236 16.28 -1.30 9.36
CA ALA A 236 15.40 -2.48 9.47
C ALA A 236 15.74 -3.62 8.50
N GLN A 237 16.83 -3.52 7.70
CA GLN A 237 17.18 -4.52 6.66
C GLN A 237 17.22 -5.97 7.16
N LYS A 238 17.59 -6.19 8.42
CA LYS A 238 17.77 -7.52 9.03
C LYS A 238 16.53 -8.05 9.75
N GLU A 239 15.53 -7.22 9.99
CA GLU A 239 14.40 -7.54 10.88
C GLU A 239 13.04 -7.27 10.20
N GLN A 240 12.86 -7.89 9.05
CA GLN A 240 11.58 -7.80 8.37
C GLN A 240 10.58 -8.81 8.96
N PRO A 241 9.44 -8.38 9.56
CA PRO A 241 8.45 -9.30 10.09
C PRO A 241 7.82 -10.14 8.98
N LYS A 242 7.47 -11.40 9.25
CA LYS A 242 6.81 -12.27 8.26
C LYS A 242 5.46 -11.71 7.85
N ILE A 243 5.08 -11.90 6.58
CA ILE A 243 3.74 -11.59 6.08
C ILE A 243 2.81 -12.73 6.50
N VAL A 244 1.96 -12.46 7.48
CA VAL A 244 1.00 -13.42 8.05
C VAL A 244 -0.24 -12.65 8.53
N ALA A 245 -1.44 -13.17 8.31
CA ALA A 245 -2.66 -12.49 8.73
C ALA A 245 -2.97 -12.68 10.22
N PRO A 246 -3.74 -11.78 10.84
CA PRO A 246 -4.38 -12.05 12.12
C PRO A 246 -5.15 -13.37 12.07
N GLY A 247 -5.06 -14.16 13.13
CA GLY A 247 -5.61 -15.50 13.19
C GLY A 247 -4.61 -16.62 12.96
N ASP A 248 -3.44 -16.32 12.42
CA ASP A 248 -2.31 -17.26 12.34
C ASP A 248 -1.43 -17.15 13.59
N ALA A 249 -1.03 -18.27 14.18
CA ALA A 249 -0.11 -18.30 15.33
C ALA A 249 1.22 -17.59 15.03
N ALA A 250 1.67 -17.59 13.77
CA ALA A 250 2.87 -16.89 13.34
C ALA A 250 2.73 -15.36 13.36
N PHE A 251 1.52 -14.81 13.44
CA PHE A 251 1.26 -13.39 13.58
C PHE A 251 1.85 -12.85 14.91
N ASN A 252 1.59 -13.57 16.00
CA ASN A 252 2.12 -13.23 17.32
C ASN A 252 3.64 -13.34 17.37
N THR A 253 4.20 -14.42 16.83
CA THR A 253 5.66 -14.62 16.82
C THR A 253 6.41 -13.66 15.88
N ALA A 254 5.75 -13.11 14.85
CA ALA A 254 6.29 -12.06 14.01
C ALA A 254 6.28 -10.68 14.69
N GLY A 255 5.60 -10.55 15.84
CA GLY A 255 5.51 -9.33 16.64
C GLY A 255 4.56 -8.28 16.05
N TRP A 256 3.53 -8.71 15.33
CA TRP A 256 2.48 -7.83 14.84
C TRP A 256 1.49 -7.46 15.94
N THR A 257 1.04 -6.22 15.93
CA THR A 257 -0.15 -5.74 16.65
C THR A 257 -1.30 -5.68 15.67
N ALA A 258 -2.39 -6.37 15.95
CA ALA A 258 -3.60 -6.33 15.11
C ALA A 258 -4.36 -5.02 15.30
N ILE A 259 -4.95 -4.52 14.22
CA ILE A 259 -5.80 -3.33 14.25
C ILE A 259 -7.25 -3.77 14.35
N ARG A 260 -7.99 -3.21 15.31
CA ARG A 260 -9.45 -3.29 15.38
C ARG A 260 -10.05 -1.95 15.01
N GLU A 261 -11.22 -1.97 14.39
CA GLU A 261 -11.95 -0.74 14.13
C GLU A 261 -12.25 -0.03 15.47
N ALA A 262 -12.04 1.29 15.50
CA ALA A 262 -12.48 2.10 16.61
C ALA A 262 -14.01 2.08 16.65
N SER A 263 -14.57 1.55 17.72
CA SER A 263 -16.02 1.48 17.99
C SER A 263 -16.63 2.88 18.15
#